data_5b0d457d9bb17585134e306e919fb319
#
_entry.id   5b0d457d9bb17585134e306e919fb319
#
_cell.length_a   1.000
_cell.length_b   1.000
_cell.length_c   1.000
_cell.angle_alpha   90.00
_cell.angle_beta   90.00
_cell.angle_gamma   90.00
#
_symmetry.space_group_name_H-M   'P 1'
#
loop_
_entity.id
_entity.type
_entity.pdbx_description
1 polymer ?
#
loop_
_entity_poly.entity_id
_entity_poly.type
_entity_poly.pdbx_seq_one_letter_code
_entity_poly.pdbx_strand_id
1 'polypeptide(L)'
;MDGGCMERLMEKLKEASAYVDAKINHEPVAIAMVLGSGLGDLANEVQQKTIIPYSEIPHFPVSTVQGHAGRLVIGMLSGKRVLVMQGRLHFYEGYSMDTVVFPIQMMRVLGIKELLLTNAAGCVNTAWVPGDLMISAIISNWLRIIR
;
A
#
# COMPACT_ATOMS: atom_id res chain seq x y z
N MET A 1 -25.68 -8.41 4.20
CA MET A 1 -24.26 -8.75 3.91
C MET A 1 -24.02 -10.13 4.42
N ASP A 2 -23.72 -11.08 3.52
CA ASP A 2 -23.58 -12.47 3.87
C ASP A 2 -22.35 -12.69 4.76
N GLY A 3 -22.54 -13.25 5.97
CA GLY A 3 -21.46 -13.58 6.90
C GLY A 3 -20.35 -14.43 6.26
N GLY A 4 -20.72 -15.32 5.33
CA GLY A 4 -19.75 -16.15 4.62
C GLY A 4 -18.84 -15.40 3.63
N CYS A 5 -19.18 -14.17 3.20
CA CYS A 5 -18.31 -13.36 2.35
C CYS A 5 -17.22 -12.69 3.19
N MET A 6 -17.58 -12.21 4.38
CA MET A 6 -16.66 -11.58 5.33
C MET A 6 -15.64 -12.59 5.89
N GLU A 7 -16.10 -13.80 6.22
CA GLU A 7 -15.23 -14.88 6.71
C GLU A 7 -14.18 -15.26 5.65
N ARG A 8 -14.59 -15.44 4.39
CA ARG A 8 -13.67 -15.75 3.29
C ARG A 8 -12.65 -14.63 3.03
N LEU A 9 -13.05 -13.35 3.17
CA LEU A 9 -12.12 -12.24 3.06
C LEU A 9 -11.09 -12.27 4.18
N MET A 10 -11.52 -12.49 5.41
CA MET A 10 -10.62 -12.57 6.56
C MET A 10 -9.63 -13.75 6.47
N GLU A 11 -10.03 -14.88 5.93
CA GLU A 11 -9.14 -16.02 5.67
C GLU A 11 -8.05 -15.62 4.67
N LYS A 12 -8.41 -15.02 3.53
CA LYS A 12 -7.47 -14.55 2.52
C LYS A 12 -6.48 -13.50 3.08
N LEU A 13 -6.98 -12.58 3.89
CA LEU A 13 -6.14 -11.56 4.52
C LEU A 13 -5.14 -12.18 5.51
N LYS A 14 -5.57 -13.18 6.28
CA LYS A 14 -4.69 -13.92 7.21
C LYS A 14 -3.62 -14.71 6.46
N GLU A 15 -3.97 -15.40 5.39
CA GLU A 15 -2.99 -16.13 4.56
C GLU A 15 -1.95 -15.20 3.95
N ALA A 16 -2.37 -14.08 3.36
CA ALA A 16 -1.47 -13.07 2.81
C ALA A 16 -0.56 -12.46 3.88
N SER A 17 -1.14 -12.10 5.04
CA SER A 17 -0.41 -11.53 6.16
C SER A 17 0.61 -12.52 6.74
N ALA A 18 0.23 -13.78 6.94
CA ALA A 18 1.12 -14.81 7.46
C ALA A 18 2.31 -15.08 6.53
N TYR A 19 2.08 -15.05 5.21
CA TYR A 19 3.15 -15.16 4.22
C TYR A 19 4.19 -14.04 4.35
N VAL A 20 3.71 -12.79 4.42
CA VAL A 20 4.58 -11.61 4.58
C VAL A 20 5.32 -11.67 5.92
N ASP A 21 4.61 -11.99 7.01
CA ASP A 21 5.16 -12.09 8.35
C ASP A 21 6.30 -13.12 8.45
N ALA A 22 6.12 -14.28 7.83
CA ALA A 22 7.16 -15.31 7.74
C ALA A 22 8.39 -14.83 6.95
N LYS A 23 8.20 -14.09 5.86
CA LYS A 23 9.30 -13.54 5.04
C LYS A 23 10.13 -12.49 5.77
N ILE A 24 9.56 -11.80 6.74
CA ILE A 24 10.23 -10.78 7.56
C ILE A 24 10.65 -11.30 8.94
N ASN A 25 10.65 -12.63 9.13
CA ASN A 25 11.04 -13.29 10.39
C ASN A 25 10.24 -12.82 11.61
N HIS A 26 8.95 -12.52 11.45
CA HIS A 26 8.05 -12.03 12.49
C HIS A 26 8.50 -10.72 13.15
N GLU A 27 9.34 -9.95 12.48
CA GLU A 27 9.79 -8.66 13.00
C GLU A 27 8.73 -7.57 12.78
N PRO A 28 8.36 -6.81 13.84
CA PRO A 28 7.29 -5.83 13.74
C PRO A 28 7.64 -4.68 12.81
N VAL A 29 6.66 -4.25 12.03
CA VAL A 29 6.75 -3.09 11.14
C VAL A 29 6.03 -1.91 11.78
N ALA A 30 6.70 -0.77 11.86
CA ALA A 30 6.15 0.44 12.49
C ALA A 30 5.15 1.16 11.58
N ILE A 31 5.51 1.37 10.31
CA ILE A 31 4.79 2.21 9.36
C ILE A 31 4.69 1.50 8.02
N ALA A 32 3.51 1.51 7.41
CA ALA A 32 3.34 1.19 6.00
C ALA A 32 3.32 2.46 5.16
N MET A 33 3.90 2.41 3.97
CA MET A 33 3.96 3.52 3.04
C MET A 33 3.47 3.07 1.67
N VAL A 34 2.52 3.79 1.09
CA VAL A 34 2.08 3.60 -0.29
C VAL A 34 2.64 4.74 -1.13
N LEU A 35 3.62 4.44 -1.97
CA LEU A 35 4.29 5.44 -2.78
C LEU A 35 3.46 5.79 -4.02
N GLY A 36 3.20 7.07 -4.20
CA GLY A 36 2.60 7.63 -5.40
C GLY A 36 3.61 7.91 -6.51
N SER A 37 3.11 8.49 -7.60
CA SER A 37 3.92 8.88 -8.77
C SER A 37 5.07 9.81 -8.36
N GLY A 38 6.27 9.52 -8.87
CA GLY A 38 7.47 10.31 -8.61
C GLY A 38 8.21 9.97 -7.31
N LEU A 39 7.63 9.13 -6.43
CA LEU A 39 8.25 8.76 -5.14
C LEU A 39 8.74 7.30 -5.09
N GLY A 40 8.66 6.58 -6.21
CA GLY A 40 9.07 5.16 -6.28
C GLY A 40 10.54 4.92 -5.85
N ASP A 41 11.40 5.88 -6.07
CA ASP A 41 12.83 5.80 -5.71
C ASP A 41 13.08 5.81 -4.21
N LEU A 42 12.15 6.30 -3.39
CA LEU A 42 12.25 6.23 -1.94
C LEU A 42 12.41 4.78 -1.43
N ALA A 43 11.86 3.81 -2.15
CA ALA A 43 12.04 2.40 -1.83
C ALA A 43 13.51 1.93 -1.97
N ASN A 44 14.34 2.65 -2.73
CA ASN A 44 15.75 2.35 -2.88
C ASN A 44 16.56 2.74 -1.64
N GLU A 45 16.08 3.72 -0.87
CA GLU A 45 16.71 4.20 0.36
C GLU A 45 16.49 3.25 1.56
N VAL A 46 15.57 2.31 1.44
CA VAL A 46 15.32 1.30 2.48
C VAL A 46 16.55 0.42 2.61
N GLN A 47 17.09 0.30 3.83
CA GLN A 47 18.27 -0.53 4.15
C GLN A 47 17.84 -1.90 4.67
N GLN A 48 18.74 -2.89 4.58
CA GLN A 48 18.48 -4.27 5.05
C GLN A 48 17.13 -4.80 4.53
N LYS A 49 16.85 -4.55 3.26
CA LYS A 49 15.54 -4.76 2.69
C LYS A 49 15.25 -6.22 2.35
N THR A 50 14.06 -6.66 2.70
CA THR A 50 13.39 -7.84 2.17
C THR A 50 12.44 -7.38 1.08
N ILE A 51 12.55 -7.96 -0.11
CA ILE A 51 11.71 -7.64 -1.27
C ILE A 51 10.78 -8.83 -1.52
N ILE A 52 9.48 -8.56 -1.61
CA ILE A 52 8.45 -9.57 -1.84
C ILE A 52 7.61 -9.13 -3.04
N PRO A 53 7.72 -9.80 -4.20
CA PRO A 53 6.85 -9.55 -5.34
C PRO A 53 5.39 -9.81 -4.97
N TYR A 54 4.45 -8.99 -5.49
CA TYR A 54 3.02 -9.19 -5.23
C TYR A 54 2.52 -10.55 -5.69
N SER A 55 3.09 -11.07 -6.78
CA SER A 55 2.75 -12.38 -7.34
C SER A 55 3.08 -13.57 -6.42
N GLU A 56 3.94 -13.38 -5.43
CA GLU A 56 4.28 -14.41 -4.46
C GLU A 56 3.34 -14.41 -3.24
N ILE A 57 2.64 -13.30 -3.00
CA ILE A 57 1.77 -13.16 -1.82
C ILE A 57 0.40 -13.75 -2.14
N PRO A 58 -0.11 -14.71 -1.36
CA PRO A 58 -1.42 -15.31 -1.59
C PRO A 58 -2.53 -14.25 -1.71
N HIS A 59 -3.40 -14.39 -2.69
CA HIS A 59 -4.55 -13.51 -2.95
C HIS A 59 -4.23 -12.02 -3.20
N PHE A 60 -2.94 -11.68 -3.24
CA PHE A 60 -2.54 -10.29 -3.46
C PHE A 60 -2.80 -9.90 -4.92
N PRO A 61 -3.40 -8.74 -5.17
CA PRO A 61 -3.65 -8.30 -6.53
C PRO A 61 -2.34 -7.91 -7.23
N VAL A 62 -2.21 -8.29 -8.49
CA VAL A 62 -1.04 -8.00 -9.31
C VAL A 62 -1.45 -6.99 -10.37
N SER A 63 -0.77 -5.83 -10.42
CA SER A 63 -1.01 -4.83 -11.45
C SER A 63 -0.63 -5.38 -12.84
N THR A 64 -1.46 -5.12 -13.83
CA THR A 64 -1.21 -5.46 -15.24
C THR A 64 -0.49 -4.35 -16.00
N VAL A 65 -0.27 -3.20 -15.37
CA VAL A 65 0.37 -2.04 -16.01
C VAL A 65 1.88 -2.25 -16.07
N GLN A 66 2.42 -2.20 -17.29
CA GLN A 66 3.87 -2.23 -17.51
C GLN A 66 4.56 -1.04 -16.82
N GLY A 67 5.64 -1.30 -16.10
CA GLY A 67 6.44 -0.26 -15.43
C GLY A 67 6.18 -0.11 -13.93
N HIS A 68 5.16 -0.77 -13.36
CA HIS A 68 5.01 -0.85 -11.91
C HIS A 68 5.85 -1.99 -11.34
N ALA A 69 6.70 -1.68 -10.35
CA ALA A 69 7.58 -2.70 -9.74
C ALA A 69 6.80 -3.84 -9.06
N GLY A 70 5.56 -3.59 -8.64
CA GLY A 70 4.63 -4.60 -8.12
C GLY A 70 5.21 -5.41 -6.96
N ARG A 71 5.79 -4.76 -5.96
CA ARG A 71 6.48 -5.43 -4.85
C ARG A 71 6.34 -4.68 -3.52
N LEU A 72 6.42 -5.43 -2.43
CA LEU A 72 6.65 -4.89 -1.09
C LEU A 72 8.16 -4.80 -0.84
N VAL A 73 8.61 -3.70 -0.27
CA VAL A 73 9.98 -3.51 0.20
C VAL A 73 9.93 -3.25 1.70
N ILE A 74 10.47 -4.17 2.50
CA ILE A 74 10.41 -4.09 3.95
C ILE A 74 11.83 -3.99 4.50
N GLY A 75 12.09 -3.03 5.38
CA GLY A 75 13.41 -2.82 5.96
C GLY A 75 13.49 -1.53 6.77
N MET A 76 14.69 -1.04 6.98
CA MET A 76 14.95 0.14 7.80
C MET A 76 15.00 1.42 6.96
N LEU A 77 14.24 2.43 7.37
CA LEU A 77 14.26 3.77 6.79
C LEU A 77 14.24 4.80 7.93
N SER A 78 15.25 5.65 7.98
CA SER A 78 15.40 6.69 9.04
C SER A 78 15.21 6.14 10.45
N GLY A 79 15.80 4.97 10.72
CA GLY A 79 15.77 4.34 12.05
C GLY A 79 14.45 3.64 12.42
N LYS A 80 13.48 3.56 11.50
CA LYS A 80 12.22 2.83 11.69
C LYS A 80 12.11 1.69 10.71
N ARG A 81 11.52 0.57 11.13
CA ARG A 81 11.19 -0.52 10.23
C ARG A 81 9.91 -0.18 9.49
N VAL A 82 9.98 -0.15 8.16
CA VAL A 82 8.89 0.25 7.28
C VAL A 82 8.53 -0.86 6.30
N LEU A 83 7.27 -0.88 5.87
CA LEU A 83 6.80 -1.64 4.73
C LEU A 83 6.41 -0.64 3.64
N VAL A 84 7.12 -0.69 2.52
CA VAL A 84 6.89 0.19 1.38
C VAL A 84 6.20 -0.58 0.27
N MET A 85 5.03 -0.12 -0.13
CA MET A 85 4.31 -0.62 -1.30
C MET A 85 4.80 0.13 -2.54
N GLN A 86 5.66 -0.53 -3.33
CA GLN A 86 6.20 0.03 -4.57
C GLN A 86 5.37 -0.45 -5.77
N GLY A 87 4.46 0.40 -6.20
CA GLY A 87 3.39 0.10 -7.15
C GLY A 87 2.06 -0.10 -6.44
N ARG A 88 1.07 0.69 -6.82
CA ARG A 88 -0.29 0.59 -6.28
C ARG A 88 -1.27 0.24 -7.38
N LEU A 89 -2.40 -0.33 -6.98
CA LEU A 89 -3.52 -0.59 -7.86
C LEU A 89 -4.42 0.64 -7.91
N HIS A 90 -5.01 0.88 -9.06
CA HIS A 90 -5.94 1.98 -9.24
C HIS A 90 -7.30 1.44 -9.69
N PHE A 91 -8.35 2.08 -9.19
CA PHE A 91 -9.71 1.73 -9.58
C PHE A 91 -9.94 1.84 -11.10
N TYR A 92 -9.32 2.83 -11.76
CA TYR A 92 -9.45 3.01 -13.21
C TYR A 92 -8.79 1.89 -14.04
N GLU A 93 -7.97 1.02 -13.44
CA GLU A 93 -7.42 -0.18 -14.09
C GLU A 93 -8.46 -1.31 -14.21
N GLY A 94 -9.70 -1.10 -13.73
CA GLY A 94 -10.80 -2.06 -13.80
C GLY A 94 -10.91 -2.98 -12.58
N TYR A 95 -10.12 -2.75 -11.55
CA TYR A 95 -10.22 -3.50 -10.29
C TYR A 95 -11.44 -3.07 -9.47
N SER A 96 -12.03 -4.02 -8.75
CA SER A 96 -13.04 -3.70 -7.74
C SER A 96 -12.40 -2.92 -6.59
N MET A 97 -13.19 -2.11 -5.87
CA MET A 97 -12.70 -1.41 -4.68
C MET A 97 -12.17 -2.36 -3.63
N ASP A 98 -12.80 -3.53 -3.45
CA ASP A 98 -12.34 -4.56 -2.53
C ASP A 98 -10.92 -5.06 -2.88
N THR A 99 -10.64 -5.20 -4.18
CA THR A 99 -9.30 -5.57 -4.66
C THR A 99 -8.29 -4.46 -4.40
N VAL A 100 -8.65 -3.19 -4.64
CA VAL A 100 -7.76 -2.04 -4.44
C VAL A 100 -7.39 -1.85 -2.97
N VAL A 101 -8.31 -2.11 -2.05
CA VAL A 101 -8.08 -1.93 -0.60
C VAL A 101 -7.48 -3.17 0.09
N PHE A 102 -7.47 -4.32 -0.57
CA PHE A 102 -6.94 -5.58 -0.01
C PHE A 102 -5.52 -5.44 0.58
N PRO A 103 -4.55 -4.81 -0.11
CA PRO A 103 -3.22 -4.60 0.43
C PRO A 103 -3.22 -3.85 1.76
N ILE A 104 -4.04 -2.82 1.88
CA ILE A 104 -4.14 -2.01 3.11
C ILE A 104 -4.75 -2.81 4.26
N GLN A 105 -5.79 -3.59 3.96
CA GLN A 105 -6.41 -4.48 4.93
C GLN A 105 -5.42 -5.54 5.42
N MET A 106 -4.62 -6.13 4.51
CA MET A 106 -3.56 -7.07 4.85
C MET A 106 -2.51 -6.44 5.78
N MET A 107 -2.06 -5.22 5.51
CA MET A 107 -1.14 -4.48 6.38
C MET A 107 -1.71 -4.30 7.78
N ARG A 108 -3.01 -4.05 7.90
CA ARG A 108 -3.70 -3.95 9.19
C ARG A 108 -3.73 -5.29 9.94
N VAL A 109 -3.97 -6.40 9.24
CA VAL A 109 -3.93 -7.76 9.81
C VAL A 109 -2.51 -8.13 10.24
N LEU A 110 -1.49 -7.69 9.50
CA LEU A 110 -0.07 -7.82 9.87
C LEU A 110 0.30 -7.05 11.14
N GLY A 111 -0.60 -6.19 11.65
CA GLY A 111 -0.41 -5.44 12.89
C GLY A 111 0.12 -4.03 12.71
N ILE A 112 0.26 -3.54 11.49
CA ILE A 112 0.69 -2.17 11.20
C ILE A 112 -0.43 -1.20 11.56
N LYS A 113 -0.10 -0.15 12.32
CA LYS A 113 -1.07 0.83 12.83
C LYS A 113 -0.99 2.18 12.14
N GLU A 114 0.15 2.49 11.55
CA GLU A 114 0.40 3.76 10.88
C GLU A 114 0.53 3.54 9.38
N LEU A 115 -0.19 4.35 8.59
CA LEU A 115 -0.17 4.29 7.14
C LEU A 115 0.10 5.68 6.57
N LEU A 116 1.13 5.78 5.74
CA LEU A 116 1.44 6.98 4.96
C LEU A 116 1.03 6.75 3.50
N LEU A 117 0.07 7.53 3.03
CA LEU A 117 -0.34 7.56 1.62
C LEU A 117 0.26 8.79 0.95
N THR A 118 0.89 8.61 -0.19
CA THR A 118 1.47 9.70 -0.95
C THR A 118 0.91 9.76 -2.37
N ASN A 119 0.79 10.95 -2.93
CA ASN A 119 0.43 11.17 -4.32
C ASN A 119 1.02 12.48 -4.83
N ALA A 120 1.26 12.56 -6.13
CA ALA A 120 1.51 13.83 -6.77
C ALA A 120 0.17 14.51 -7.12
N ALA A 121 0.13 15.84 -7.01
CA ALA A 121 -1.03 16.64 -7.37
C ALA A 121 -0.60 17.97 -8.02
N GLY A 122 -1.40 18.45 -8.96
CA GLY A 122 -1.27 19.82 -9.44
C GLY A 122 -1.74 20.80 -8.37
N CYS A 123 -1.07 21.95 -8.28
CA CYS A 123 -1.41 22.99 -7.34
C CYS A 123 -1.92 24.24 -8.07
N VAL A 124 -3.07 24.77 -7.64
CA VAL A 124 -3.63 26.04 -8.14
C VAL A 124 -3.20 27.25 -7.33
N ASN A 125 -2.58 27.04 -6.15
CA ASN A 125 -2.06 28.12 -5.33
C ASN A 125 -0.71 28.57 -5.90
N THR A 126 -0.66 29.81 -6.37
CA THR A 126 0.53 30.39 -7.01
C THR A 126 1.70 30.68 -6.06
N ALA A 127 1.46 30.61 -4.75
CA ALA A 127 2.53 30.77 -3.75
C ALA A 127 3.35 29.47 -3.56
N TRP A 128 2.90 28.34 -4.09
CA TRP A 128 3.58 27.06 -3.97
C TRP A 128 4.38 26.75 -5.23
N VAL A 129 5.49 26.07 -5.06
CA VAL A 129 6.40 25.69 -6.15
C VAL A 129 6.48 24.16 -6.26
N PRO A 130 6.88 23.64 -7.43
CA PRO A 130 7.13 22.19 -7.57
C PRO A 130 8.14 21.69 -6.55
N GLY A 131 7.78 20.63 -5.85
CA GLY A 131 8.58 20.06 -4.75
C GLY A 131 8.05 20.38 -3.36
N ASP A 132 7.10 21.29 -3.22
CA ASP A 132 6.44 21.56 -1.94
C ASP A 132 5.63 20.35 -1.49
N LEU A 133 5.63 20.11 -0.18
CA LEU A 133 4.88 19.02 0.45
C LEU A 133 3.65 19.58 1.16
N MET A 134 2.50 18.96 0.89
CA MET A 134 1.24 19.29 1.54
C MET A 134 0.76 18.07 2.36
N ILE A 135 0.42 18.31 3.63
CA ILE A 135 -0.26 17.32 4.46
C ILE A 135 -1.76 17.58 4.39
N SER A 136 -2.53 16.59 3.95
CA SER A 136 -3.99 16.69 3.94
C SER A 136 -4.53 16.44 5.35
N ALA A 137 -5.20 17.43 5.93
CA ALA A 137 -5.87 17.31 7.23
C ALA A 137 -7.26 16.64 7.11
N ILE A 138 -7.89 16.76 5.94
CA ILE A 138 -9.22 16.21 5.66
C ILE A 138 -9.21 15.54 4.30
N ILE A 139 -9.70 14.30 4.24
CA ILE A 139 -9.94 13.60 2.99
C ILE A 139 -11.45 13.43 2.84
N SER A 140 -12.02 14.02 1.78
CA SER A 140 -13.41 13.82 1.41
C SER A 140 -13.51 13.01 0.13
N ASN A 141 -14.37 11.99 0.13
CA ASN A 141 -14.65 11.19 -1.06
C ASN A 141 -15.94 11.67 -1.73
N TRP A 142 -15.82 12.30 -2.89
CA TRP A 142 -16.94 12.76 -3.71
C TRP A 142 -17.48 11.68 -4.66
N LEU A 143 -16.76 10.56 -4.80
CA LEU A 143 -17.24 9.40 -5.53
C LEU A 143 -18.31 8.68 -4.71
N ARG A 144 -19.57 9.14 -4.81
CA ARG A 144 -20.71 8.29 -4.48
C ARG A 144 -20.74 7.17 -5.51
N ILE A 145 -20.36 5.98 -5.10
CA ILE A 145 -20.71 4.77 -5.84
C ILE A 145 -22.23 4.67 -5.72
N ILE A 146 -22.92 5.10 -6.77
CA ILE A 146 -24.36 4.87 -6.89
C ILE A 146 -24.51 3.35 -7.00
N ARG A 147 -25.11 2.76 -5.99
CA ARG A 147 -25.54 1.36 -6.00
C ARG A 147 -26.75 1.22 -6.91
#